data_1379aa2c4beaa147ce0300d6962cc72a
#
_entry.id   1379aa2c4beaa147ce0300d6962cc72a
#
_cell.length_a   1.000
_cell.length_b   1.000
_cell.length_c   1.000
_cell.angle_alpha   90.00
_cell.angle_beta   90.00
_cell.angle_gamma   90.00
#
_symmetry.space_group_name_H-M   'P 1'
#
loop_
_entity.id
_entity.type
_entity.pdbx_description
1 polymer ?
#
loop_
_entity_poly.entity_id
_entity_poly.type
_entity_poly.pdbx_seq_one_letter_code
_entity_poly.pdbx_strand_id
1 'polypeptide(L)'
;MYKRIFRSVCLTAFAVFIASLALIMGMLYQYFDGQLKEEIRTEANYLAHAVNISGEEYLTELSPGDKRITLIGADGTVLYDSEADPDTMDNHSQRDEVIAARKYGLGESVRYSDTLIEKTVYCAVRLDSGDILRVSDVQASTFTVLLSFAQPIFVVIIAVLILSAFAASRVSAGIVRPLNQMDLDSPSQVLEGYDELSPLFRRIEYQRATIEHQLE
;
A
#
# COMPACT_ATOMS: atom_id res chain seq x y z
N MET A 1 26.20 18.59 -20.91
CA MET A 1 25.39 19.05 -19.77
C MET A 1 23.98 18.45 -19.75
N TYR A 2 23.24 18.49 -20.83
CA TYR A 2 21.87 18.00 -20.97
C TYR A 2 21.61 16.60 -20.40
N LYS A 3 22.38 15.56 -20.81
CA LYS A 3 22.21 14.18 -20.33
C LYS A 3 22.35 14.03 -18.80
N ARG A 4 23.13 14.91 -18.17
CA ARG A 4 23.38 14.88 -16.73
C ARG A 4 22.20 15.49 -15.96
N ILE A 5 21.66 16.61 -16.44
CA ILE A 5 20.47 17.26 -15.86
C ILE A 5 19.23 16.36 -16.04
N PHE A 6 19.03 15.86 -17.24
CA PHE A 6 17.93 14.93 -17.55
C PHE A 6 17.95 13.71 -16.61
N ARG A 7 19.12 13.06 -16.48
CA ARG A 7 19.26 11.89 -15.61
C ARG A 7 19.01 12.22 -14.13
N SER A 8 19.46 13.38 -13.66
CA SER A 8 19.22 13.84 -12.29
C SER A 8 17.73 14.08 -12.03
N VAL A 9 17.03 14.78 -12.92
CA VAL A 9 15.58 15.05 -12.78
C VAL A 9 14.77 13.74 -12.81
N CYS A 10 15.06 12.85 -13.74
CA CYS A 10 14.38 11.54 -13.80
C CYS A 10 14.63 10.70 -12.54
N LEU A 11 15.85 10.71 -12.02
CA LEU A 11 16.23 9.96 -10.82
C LEU A 11 15.52 10.52 -9.58
N THR A 12 15.46 11.83 -9.45
CA THR A 12 14.73 12.49 -8.34
C THR A 12 13.24 12.21 -8.43
N ALA A 13 12.63 12.34 -9.61
CA ALA A 13 11.20 12.05 -9.81
C ALA A 13 10.89 10.59 -9.49
N PHE A 14 11.73 9.66 -9.91
CA PHE A 14 11.58 8.24 -9.61
C PHE A 14 11.73 7.95 -8.12
N ALA A 15 12.71 8.56 -7.44
CA ALA A 15 12.90 8.39 -6.00
C ALA A 15 11.69 8.91 -5.19
N VAL A 16 11.16 10.08 -5.54
CA VAL A 16 9.96 10.65 -4.92
C VAL A 16 8.75 9.74 -5.16
N PHE A 17 8.60 9.23 -6.37
CA PHE A 17 7.51 8.31 -6.71
C PHE A 17 7.56 7.02 -5.87
N ILE A 18 8.73 6.39 -5.76
CA ILE A 18 8.91 5.17 -4.95
C ILE A 18 8.64 5.44 -3.47
N ALA A 19 9.14 6.56 -2.94
CA ALA A 19 8.90 6.94 -1.55
C ALA A 19 7.40 7.18 -1.27
N SER A 20 6.70 7.86 -2.18
CA SER A 20 5.25 8.09 -2.10
C SER A 20 4.47 6.77 -2.18
N LEU A 21 4.85 5.87 -3.08
CA LEU A 21 4.24 4.57 -3.23
C LEU A 21 4.39 3.73 -1.94
N ALA A 22 5.60 3.68 -1.38
CA ALA A 22 5.87 2.95 -0.14
C ALA A 22 5.03 3.48 1.04
N LEU A 23 4.88 4.81 1.16
CA LEU A 23 4.03 5.42 2.17
C LEU A 23 2.55 5.06 1.99
N ILE A 24 2.02 5.18 0.77
CA ILE A 24 0.62 4.85 0.47
C ILE A 24 0.36 3.37 0.76
N MET A 25 1.26 2.47 0.32
CA MET A 25 1.11 1.04 0.56
C MET A 25 1.17 0.69 2.05
N GLY A 26 2.04 1.35 2.81
CA GLY A 26 2.10 1.18 4.26
C GLY A 26 0.81 1.61 4.97
N MET A 27 0.22 2.74 4.56
CA MET A 27 -1.06 3.21 5.10
C MET A 27 -2.22 2.29 4.72
N LEU A 28 -2.29 1.85 3.48
CA LEU A 28 -3.32 0.91 3.02
C LEU A 28 -3.23 -0.42 3.77
N TYR A 29 -2.01 -0.95 3.96
CA TYR A 29 -1.79 -2.15 4.73
C TYR A 29 -2.39 -2.06 6.15
N GLN A 30 -2.05 -1.00 6.88
CA GLN A 30 -2.55 -0.78 8.24
C GLN A 30 -4.06 -0.60 8.28
N TYR A 31 -4.61 0.11 7.30
CA TYR A 31 -6.05 0.35 7.20
C TYR A 31 -6.83 -0.95 6.97
N PHE A 32 -6.43 -1.75 6.00
CA PHE A 32 -7.11 -3.02 5.70
C PHE A 32 -6.96 -4.05 6.82
N ASP A 33 -5.79 -4.13 7.46
CA ASP A 33 -5.58 -5.04 8.59
C ASP A 33 -6.49 -4.68 9.79
N GLY A 34 -6.62 -3.40 10.08
CA GLY A 34 -7.52 -2.90 11.13
C GLY A 34 -8.98 -3.15 10.80
N GLN A 35 -9.40 -2.87 9.57
CA GLN A 35 -10.79 -3.02 9.14
C GLN A 35 -11.25 -4.49 9.21
N LEU A 36 -10.40 -5.42 8.79
CA LEU A 36 -10.72 -6.84 8.88
C LEU A 36 -10.95 -7.30 10.31
N LYS A 37 -10.07 -6.93 11.24
CA LYS A 37 -10.23 -7.30 12.64
C LYS A 37 -11.54 -6.79 13.22
N GLU A 38 -11.90 -5.54 12.92
CA GLU A 38 -13.17 -4.94 13.35
C GLU A 38 -14.38 -5.62 12.71
N GLU A 39 -14.29 -6.04 11.46
CA GLU A 39 -15.35 -6.76 10.76
C GLU A 39 -15.61 -8.11 11.41
N ILE A 40 -14.56 -8.94 11.59
CA ILE A 40 -14.69 -10.26 12.24
C ILE A 40 -15.18 -10.11 13.68
N ARG A 41 -14.69 -9.13 14.42
CA ARG A 41 -15.13 -8.84 15.78
C ARG A 41 -16.61 -8.47 15.85
N THR A 42 -17.05 -7.62 14.95
CA THR A 42 -18.45 -7.18 14.86
C THR A 42 -19.36 -8.38 14.55
N GLU A 43 -18.96 -9.20 13.59
CA GLU A 43 -19.73 -10.40 13.23
C GLU A 43 -19.74 -11.44 14.35
N ALA A 44 -18.61 -11.70 15.00
CA ALA A 44 -18.53 -12.59 16.15
C ALA A 44 -19.47 -12.15 17.29
N ASN A 45 -19.56 -10.85 17.56
CA ASN A 45 -20.47 -10.31 18.56
C ASN A 45 -21.93 -10.46 18.15
N TYR A 46 -22.28 -10.19 16.89
CA TYR A 46 -23.66 -10.40 16.41
C TYR A 46 -24.07 -11.85 16.45
N LEU A 47 -23.22 -12.77 16.03
CA LEU A 47 -23.48 -14.20 16.10
C LEU A 47 -23.57 -14.69 17.54
N ALA A 48 -22.68 -14.24 18.43
CA ALA A 48 -22.77 -14.58 19.85
C ALA A 48 -24.11 -14.14 20.49
N HIS A 49 -24.55 -12.92 20.13
CA HIS A 49 -25.85 -12.43 20.60
C HIS A 49 -27.03 -13.28 20.05
N ALA A 50 -26.98 -13.63 18.78
CA ALA A 50 -27.97 -14.48 18.16
C ALA A 50 -28.02 -15.87 18.80
N VAL A 51 -26.87 -16.50 19.06
CA VAL A 51 -26.77 -17.81 19.72
C VAL A 51 -27.25 -17.73 21.17
N ASN A 52 -26.95 -16.68 21.90
CA ASN A 52 -27.46 -16.47 23.27
C ASN A 52 -29.00 -16.39 23.32
N ILE A 53 -29.64 -15.85 22.25
CA ILE A 53 -31.11 -15.73 22.19
C ILE A 53 -31.76 -16.99 21.65
N SER A 54 -31.26 -17.58 20.57
CA SER A 54 -31.91 -18.63 19.78
C SER A 54 -31.36 -20.03 20.05
N GLY A 55 -30.25 -20.11 20.81
CA GLY A 55 -29.56 -21.39 21.06
C GLY A 55 -28.62 -21.81 19.92
N GLU A 56 -28.01 -22.97 20.07
CA GLU A 56 -27.05 -23.55 19.12
C GLU A 56 -27.70 -23.93 17.77
N GLU A 57 -29.02 -24.19 17.77
CA GLU A 57 -29.78 -24.52 16.55
C GLU A 57 -29.66 -23.42 15.48
N TYR A 58 -29.47 -22.16 15.89
CA TYR A 58 -29.24 -21.05 14.98
C TYR A 58 -28.04 -21.28 14.08
N LEU A 59 -26.97 -21.91 14.59
CA LEU A 59 -25.76 -22.17 13.81
C LEU A 59 -25.96 -23.22 12.71
N THR A 60 -26.87 -24.16 12.90
CA THR A 60 -27.16 -25.22 11.92
C THR A 60 -27.96 -24.70 10.72
N GLU A 61 -28.75 -23.64 10.93
CA GLU A 61 -29.54 -22.99 9.88
C GLU A 61 -28.76 -21.88 9.15
N LEU A 62 -27.64 -21.47 9.71
CA LEU A 62 -26.83 -20.38 9.18
C LEU A 62 -26.00 -20.85 7.98
N SER A 63 -26.00 -20.04 6.91
CA SER A 63 -25.02 -20.14 5.82
C SER A 63 -23.87 -19.19 6.11
N PRO A 64 -22.74 -19.66 6.63
CA PRO A 64 -21.67 -18.79 7.15
C PRO A 64 -20.89 -18.01 6.07
N GLY A 65 -21.24 -18.18 4.80
CA GLY A 65 -20.53 -17.54 3.69
C GLY A 65 -19.07 -18.02 3.61
N ASP A 66 -18.14 -17.08 3.52
CA ASP A 66 -16.70 -17.36 3.41
C ASP A 66 -16.00 -17.47 4.79
N LYS A 67 -16.76 -17.34 5.89
CA LYS A 67 -16.21 -17.36 7.25
C LYS A 67 -16.49 -18.68 7.94
N ARG A 68 -15.50 -19.17 8.68
CA ARG A 68 -15.63 -20.37 9.47
C ARG A 68 -16.10 -20.04 10.87
N ILE A 69 -17.14 -20.72 11.32
CA ILE A 69 -17.75 -20.57 12.64
C ILE A 69 -17.55 -21.85 13.43
N THR A 70 -17.04 -21.74 14.65
CA THR A 70 -16.79 -22.87 15.56
C THR A 70 -17.41 -22.57 16.92
N LEU A 71 -18.22 -23.46 17.45
CA LEU A 71 -18.71 -23.43 18.83
C LEU A 71 -17.83 -24.35 19.68
N ILE A 72 -17.31 -23.83 20.77
CA ILE A 72 -16.35 -24.51 21.64
C ILE A 72 -16.94 -24.55 23.06
N GLY A 73 -17.08 -25.72 23.62
CA GLY A 73 -17.55 -25.91 24.98
C GLY A 73 -16.60 -25.28 26.01
N ALA A 74 -17.11 -25.08 27.22
CA ALA A 74 -16.33 -24.51 28.33
C ALA A 74 -15.07 -25.34 28.66
N ASP A 75 -15.06 -26.64 28.35
CA ASP A 75 -13.92 -27.55 28.50
C ASP A 75 -12.92 -27.50 27.34
N GLY A 76 -13.29 -26.82 26.23
CA GLY A 76 -12.51 -26.69 25.01
C GLY A 76 -12.81 -27.70 23.93
N THR A 77 -13.82 -28.59 24.13
CA THR A 77 -14.30 -29.51 23.13
C THR A 77 -15.03 -28.75 22.03
N VAL A 78 -14.85 -29.11 20.77
CA VAL A 78 -15.59 -28.50 19.66
C VAL A 78 -16.97 -29.11 19.61
N LEU A 79 -18.02 -28.29 19.72
CA LEU A 79 -19.43 -28.71 19.70
C LEU A 79 -20.02 -28.57 18.30
N TYR A 80 -19.60 -27.54 17.56
CA TYR A 80 -20.03 -27.28 16.18
C TYR A 80 -18.88 -26.64 15.39
N ASP A 81 -18.78 -26.97 14.12
CA ASP A 81 -17.89 -26.30 13.19
C ASP A 81 -18.55 -26.28 11.79
N SER A 82 -18.48 -25.13 11.10
CA SER A 82 -19.14 -24.97 9.80
C SER A 82 -18.44 -25.66 8.64
N GLU A 83 -17.17 -26.08 8.80
CA GLU A 83 -16.35 -26.64 7.73
C GLU A 83 -15.87 -28.08 7.99
N ALA A 84 -15.72 -28.46 9.25
CA ALA A 84 -15.15 -29.74 9.64
C ALA A 84 -16.06 -30.49 10.61
N ASP A 85 -15.89 -31.81 10.66
CA ASP A 85 -16.60 -32.67 11.62
C ASP A 85 -16.01 -32.41 13.03
N PRO A 86 -16.82 -31.91 13.99
CA PRO A 86 -16.40 -31.66 15.36
C PRO A 86 -15.73 -32.85 16.04
N ASP A 87 -16.21 -34.07 15.77
CA ASP A 87 -15.69 -35.30 16.39
C ASP A 87 -14.24 -35.63 15.96
N THR A 88 -13.76 -35.05 14.88
CA THR A 88 -12.41 -35.24 14.37
C THR A 88 -11.41 -34.15 14.85
N MET A 89 -11.91 -33.16 15.57
CA MET A 89 -11.13 -32.00 15.96
C MET A 89 -10.46 -32.15 17.33
N ASP A 90 -9.24 -31.64 17.44
CA ASP A 90 -8.53 -31.56 18.71
C ASP A 90 -9.21 -30.56 19.66
N ASN A 91 -8.92 -30.73 20.97
CA ASN A 91 -9.39 -29.79 21.96
C ASN A 91 -8.78 -28.40 21.78
N HIS A 92 -9.61 -27.37 21.79
CA HIS A 92 -9.21 -25.97 21.51
C HIS A 92 -8.97 -25.12 22.76
N SER A 93 -8.97 -25.72 23.97
CA SER A 93 -8.80 -24.99 25.24
C SER A 93 -7.52 -24.16 25.34
N GLN A 94 -6.46 -24.56 24.63
CA GLN A 94 -5.14 -23.92 24.65
C GLN A 94 -4.93 -22.88 23.53
N ARG A 95 -5.95 -22.57 22.77
CA ARG A 95 -5.87 -21.55 21.73
C ARG A 95 -5.90 -20.17 22.35
N ASP A 96 -5.01 -19.26 21.92
CA ASP A 96 -4.82 -17.92 22.50
C ASP A 96 -6.14 -17.13 22.56
N GLU A 97 -6.90 -17.12 21.44
CA GLU A 97 -8.19 -16.48 21.34
C GLU A 97 -9.22 -17.07 22.32
N VAL A 98 -9.18 -18.38 22.53
CA VAL A 98 -10.08 -19.09 23.45
C VAL A 98 -9.74 -18.79 24.91
N ILE A 99 -8.45 -18.79 25.25
CA ILE A 99 -7.96 -18.43 26.59
C ILE A 99 -8.35 -16.98 26.91
N ALA A 100 -8.14 -16.06 25.96
CA ALA A 100 -8.47 -14.64 26.14
C ALA A 100 -10.00 -14.44 26.25
N ALA A 101 -10.81 -15.09 25.41
CA ALA A 101 -12.26 -15.01 25.46
C ALA A 101 -12.81 -15.54 26.80
N ARG A 102 -12.27 -16.66 27.31
CA ARG A 102 -12.64 -17.22 28.61
C ARG A 102 -12.39 -16.26 29.76
N LYS A 103 -11.27 -15.53 29.71
CA LYS A 103 -10.85 -14.63 30.77
C LYS A 103 -11.51 -13.25 30.69
N TYR A 104 -11.59 -12.69 29.51
CA TYR A 104 -11.98 -11.30 29.29
C TYR A 104 -13.32 -11.11 28.57
N GLY A 105 -13.96 -12.23 28.11
CA GLY A 105 -15.19 -12.20 27.35
C GLY A 105 -14.97 -12.12 25.82
N LEU A 106 -13.82 -11.60 25.39
CA LEU A 106 -13.39 -11.47 23.99
C LEU A 106 -11.93 -11.88 23.86
N GLY A 107 -11.59 -12.60 22.80
CA GLY A 107 -10.22 -12.97 22.46
C GLY A 107 -9.97 -12.88 20.96
N GLU A 108 -8.82 -12.39 20.58
CA GLU A 108 -8.41 -12.28 19.19
C GLU A 108 -7.02 -12.91 19.00
N SER A 109 -6.81 -13.57 17.88
CA SER A 109 -5.50 -14.06 17.49
C SER A 109 -5.33 -14.04 15.97
N VAL A 110 -4.08 -14.06 15.53
CA VAL A 110 -3.73 -14.10 14.11
C VAL A 110 -2.69 -15.18 13.91
N ARG A 111 -2.94 -16.07 12.95
CA ARG A 111 -1.99 -17.11 12.56
C ARG A 111 -1.63 -16.98 11.10
N TYR A 112 -0.35 -17.18 10.80
CA TYR A 112 0.17 -17.21 9.45
C TYR A 112 0.43 -18.66 9.07
N SER A 113 -0.02 -19.07 7.88
CA SER A 113 0.36 -20.35 7.30
C SER A 113 1.70 -20.21 6.60
N ASP A 114 2.71 -20.95 7.05
CA ASP A 114 4.05 -20.93 6.45
C ASP A 114 4.09 -21.50 5.02
N THR A 115 3.08 -22.29 4.65
CA THR A 115 3.03 -22.99 3.35
C THR A 115 2.15 -22.31 2.32
N LEU A 116 1.09 -21.60 2.73
CA LEU A 116 0.06 -21.07 1.81
C LEU A 116 0.10 -19.55 1.67
N ILE A 117 1.02 -18.85 2.37
CA ILE A 117 1.06 -17.38 2.37
C ILE A 117 -0.33 -16.80 2.75
N GLU A 118 -1.04 -17.49 3.60
CA GLU A 118 -2.36 -17.11 4.09
C GLU A 118 -2.30 -16.66 5.54
N LYS A 119 -3.13 -15.69 5.86
CA LYS A 119 -3.30 -15.16 7.20
C LYS A 119 -4.70 -15.48 7.67
N THR A 120 -4.84 -16.21 8.77
CA THR A 120 -6.14 -16.46 9.40
C THR A 120 -6.28 -15.57 10.63
N VAL A 121 -7.36 -14.80 10.66
CA VAL A 121 -7.74 -13.98 11.81
C VAL A 121 -8.84 -14.72 12.57
N TYR A 122 -8.70 -14.80 13.87
CA TYR A 122 -9.64 -15.44 14.78
C TYR A 122 -10.19 -14.43 15.76
N CYS A 123 -11.50 -14.42 15.96
CA CYS A 123 -12.18 -13.71 17.03
C CYS A 123 -13.06 -14.69 17.80
N ALA A 124 -12.91 -14.75 19.10
CA ALA A 124 -13.66 -15.61 20.02
C ALA A 124 -14.43 -14.78 21.03
N VAL A 125 -15.70 -15.08 21.21
CA VAL A 125 -16.61 -14.40 22.14
C VAL A 125 -17.17 -15.44 23.11
N ARG A 126 -17.12 -15.14 24.42
CA ARG A 126 -17.73 -15.99 25.43
C ARG A 126 -19.23 -15.77 25.48
N LEU A 127 -20.00 -16.85 25.37
CA LEU A 127 -21.44 -16.87 25.48
C LEU A 127 -21.90 -16.85 26.96
N ASP A 128 -23.18 -16.59 27.20
CA ASP A 128 -23.78 -16.59 28.53
C ASP A 128 -23.83 -18.01 29.14
N SER A 129 -23.82 -19.05 28.31
CA SER A 129 -23.68 -20.46 28.75
C SER A 129 -22.29 -20.79 29.34
N GLY A 130 -21.29 -19.96 29.02
CA GLY A 130 -19.89 -20.22 29.32
C GLY A 130 -19.11 -20.85 28.17
N ASP A 131 -19.78 -21.24 27.09
CA ASP A 131 -19.16 -21.71 25.86
C ASP A 131 -18.54 -20.53 25.08
N ILE A 132 -17.76 -20.84 24.04
CA ILE A 132 -17.04 -19.84 23.26
C ILE A 132 -17.42 -19.98 21.80
N LEU A 133 -17.97 -18.92 21.21
CA LEU A 133 -18.19 -18.81 19.79
C LEU A 133 -16.95 -18.19 19.14
N ARG A 134 -16.34 -18.91 18.21
CA ARG A 134 -15.18 -18.44 17.44
C ARG A 134 -15.57 -18.24 15.99
N VAL A 135 -15.24 -17.07 15.44
CA VAL A 135 -15.33 -16.76 14.02
C VAL A 135 -13.91 -16.60 13.48
N SER A 136 -13.66 -17.18 12.33
CA SER A 136 -12.36 -17.02 11.65
C SER A 136 -12.55 -16.79 10.16
N ASP A 137 -11.62 -15.98 9.61
CA ASP A 137 -11.57 -15.70 8.18
C ASP A 137 -10.14 -15.94 7.68
N VAL A 138 -10.05 -16.66 6.55
CA VAL A 138 -8.78 -16.95 5.87
C VAL A 138 -8.60 -15.90 4.78
N GLN A 139 -7.72 -14.97 5.03
CA GLN A 139 -7.36 -14.00 4.01
C GLN A 139 -6.11 -14.41 3.24
N ALA A 140 -6.18 -14.22 1.93
CA ALA A 140 -4.97 -14.15 1.13
C ALA A 140 -4.02 -13.14 1.80
N SER A 141 -2.77 -13.56 2.01
CA SER A 141 -1.75 -12.70 2.61
C SER A 141 -1.81 -11.31 1.97
N THR A 142 -1.61 -10.28 2.79
CA THR A 142 -1.51 -8.89 2.32
C THR A 142 -0.52 -8.76 1.16
N PHE A 143 0.45 -9.66 1.07
CA PHE A 143 1.37 -9.76 -0.06
C PHE A 143 0.65 -10.11 -1.37
N THR A 144 -0.32 -11.01 -1.36
CA THR A 144 -1.11 -11.38 -2.56
C THR A 144 -2.00 -10.20 -2.99
N VAL A 145 -2.58 -9.48 -2.03
CA VAL A 145 -3.33 -8.25 -2.30
C VAL A 145 -2.41 -7.17 -2.88
N LEU A 146 -1.21 -6.99 -2.33
CA LEU A 146 -0.20 -6.07 -2.88
C LEU A 146 0.22 -6.48 -4.30
N LEU A 147 0.35 -7.77 -4.56
CA LEU A 147 0.71 -8.28 -5.89
C LEU A 147 -0.40 -8.01 -6.93
N SER A 148 -1.67 -8.02 -6.53
CA SER A 148 -2.77 -7.67 -7.43
C SER A 148 -2.74 -6.21 -7.88
N PHE A 149 -2.11 -5.32 -7.10
CA PHE A 149 -1.84 -3.94 -7.49
C PHE A 149 -0.58 -3.77 -8.35
N ALA A 150 0.23 -4.81 -8.54
CA ALA A 150 1.46 -4.71 -9.32
C ALA A 150 1.18 -4.29 -10.78
N GLN A 151 0.11 -4.79 -11.40
CA GLN A 151 -0.27 -4.44 -12.76
C GLN A 151 -0.62 -2.96 -12.92
N PRO A 152 -1.56 -2.36 -12.15
CA PRO A 152 -1.84 -0.93 -12.25
C PRO A 152 -0.63 -0.05 -11.88
N ILE A 153 0.18 -0.45 -10.90
CA ILE A 153 1.41 0.25 -10.55
C ILE A 153 2.38 0.27 -11.74
N PHE A 154 2.57 -0.84 -12.42
CA PHE A 154 3.44 -0.95 -13.59
C PHE A 154 2.99 -0.02 -14.74
N VAL A 155 1.66 0.05 -14.98
CA VAL A 155 1.08 0.97 -15.96
C VAL A 155 1.37 2.43 -15.60
N VAL A 156 1.21 2.79 -14.32
CA VAL A 156 1.51 4.15 -13.83
C VAL A 156 2.99 4.48 -13.98
N ILE A 157 3.89 3.54 -13.66
CA ILE A 157 5.34 3.73 -13.84
C ILE A 157 5.67 4.03 -15.30
N ILE A 158 5.14 3.24 -16.24
CA ILE A 158 5.35 3.46 -17.68
C ILE A 158 4.82 4.83 -18.10
N ALA A 159 3.61 5.20 -17.68
CA ALA A 159 3.01 6.50 -17.99
C ALA A 159 3.86 7.66 -17.47
N VAL A 160 4.35 7.58 -16.23
CA VAL A 160 5.24 8.58 -15.64
C VAL A 160 6.56 8.68 -16.40
N LEU A 161 7.15 7.56 -16.80
CA LEU A 161 8.39 7.57 -17.59
C LEU A 161 8.18 8.22 -18.97
N ILE A 162 7.09 7.91 -19.67
CA ILE A 162 6.75 8.51 -20.96
C ILE A 162 6.53 10.02 -20.79
N LEU A 163 5.74 10.43 -19.80
CA LEU A 163 5.45 11.84 -19.54
C LEU A 163 6.71 12.62 -19.15
N SER A 164 7.56 12.02 -18.33
CA SER A 164 8.86 12.60 -17.94
C SER A 164 9.79 12.75 -19.14
N ALA A 165 9.87 11.75 -20.02
CA ALA A 165 10.66 11.82 -21.25
C ALA A 165 10.13 12.90 -22.19
N PHE A 166 8.81 13.02 -22.33
CA PHE A 166 8.17 14.06 -23.13
C PHE A 166 8.43 15.46 -22.56
N ALA A 167 8.24 15.66 -21.27
CA ALA A 167 8.52 16.94 -20.61
C ALA A 167 9.99 17.32 -20.74
N ALA A 168 10.90 16.38 -20.52
CA ALA A 168 12.33 16.61 -20.67
C ALA A 168 12.72 16.96 -22.11
N SER A 169 12.10 16.32 -23.11
CA SER A 169 12.33 16.65 -24.53
C SER A 169 11.87 18.07 -24.87
N ARG A 170 10.73 18.50 -24.31
CA ARG A 170 10.20 19.87 -24.51
C ARG A 170 11.08 20.93 -23.85
N VAL A 171 11.49 20.71 -22.60
CA VAL A 171 12.40 21.62 -21.88
C VAL A 171 13.75 21.70 -22.60
N SER A 172 14.26 20.57 -23.08
CA SER A 172 15.52 20.55 -23.84
C SER A 172 15.41 21.29 -25.17
N ALA A 173 14.32 21.12 -25.90
CA ALA A 173 14.11 21.81 -27.16
C ALA A 173 13.95 23.34 -26.97
N GLY A 174 13.31 23.75 -25.87
CA GLY A 174 13.05 25.16 -25.58
C GLY A 174 14.25 25.92 -25.03
N ILE A 175 15.10 25.29 -24.23
CA ILE A 175 16.20 25.97 -23.52
C ILE A 175 17.56 25.65 -24.13
N VAL A 176 17.85 24.40 -24.44
CA VAL A 176 19.20 23.95 -24.80
C VAL A 176 19.49 24.12 -26.30
N ARG A 177 18.51 23.97 -27.17
CA ARG A 177 18.72 24.16 -28.59
C ARG A 177 19.06 25.60 -28.97
N PRO A 178 18.32 26.63 -28.52
CA PRO A 178 18.67 28.02 -28.78
C PRO A 178 20.06 28.40 -28.27
N LEU A 179 20.41 27.93 -27.04
CA LEU A 179 21.75 28.20 -26.46
C LEU A 179 22.90 27.58 -27.27
N ASN A 180 22.69 26.39 -27.84
CA ASN A 180 23.74 25.67 -28.61
C ASN A 180 23.85 26.16 -30.06
N GLN A 181 22.83 26.89 -30.55
CA GLN A 181 22.82 27.51 -31.90
C GLN A 181 23.18 28.99 -31.86
N MET A 182 23.49 29.54 -30.68
CA MET A 182 24.00 30.92 -30.57
C MET A 182 25.30 31.05 -31.32
N ASP A 183 25.24 31.83 -32.39
CA ASP A 183 26.41 32.33 -33.07
C ASP A 183 27.03 33.42 -32.17
N LEU A 184 28.21 33.14 -31.66
CA LEU A 184 28.99 34.08 -30.79
C LEU A 184 29.40 35.36 -31.52
N ASP A 185 29.24 35.37 -32.86
CA ASP A 185 29.60 36.54 -33.69
C ASP A 185 28.47 37.57 -33.84
N SER A 186 27.21 37.21 -33.41
CA SER A 186 26.07 38.14 -33.48
C SER A 186 25.16 38.02 -32.26
N PRO A 187 25.60 38.47 -31.07
CA PRO A 187 24.85 38.26 -29.82
C PRO A 187 23.56 39.08 -29.70
N SER A 188 23.40 40.13 -30.48
CA SER A 188 22.32 41.11 -30.34
C SER A 188 20.93 40.60 -30.78
N GLN A 189 20.79 39.51 -31.55
CA GLN A 189 19.50 39.01 -32.05
C GLN A 189 18.78 38.03 -31.07
N VAL A 190 19.45 37.63 -29.99
CA VAL A 190 18.90 36.57 -29.09
C VAL A 190 18.40 37.13 -27.76
N LEU A 191 18.59 38.44 -27.51
CA LEU A 191 18.25 39.10 -26.25
C LEU A 191 16.75 39.23 -25.96
N GLU A 192 15.88 39.06 -26.93
CA GLU A 192 14.41 39.27 -26.75
C GLU A 192 13.69 38.11 -25.99
N GLY A 193 14.38 37.03 -25.62
CA GLY A 193 13.74 35.88 -25.00
C GLY A 193 14.29 35.42 -23.64
N TYR A 194 15.43 35.97 -23.19
CA TYR A 194 16.10 35.48 -21.96
C TYR A 194 16.70 36.61 -21.11
N ASP A 195 15.85 37.33 -20.40
CA ASP A 195 16.24 38.44 -19.50
C ASP A 195 17.29 38.02 -18.45
N GLU A 196 17.28 36.73 -18.03
CA GLU A 196 18.20 36.22 -17.02
C GLU A 196 19.64 36.06 -17.53
N LEU A 197 19.85 36.00 -18.84
CA LEU A 197 21.18 35.90 -19.45
C LEU A 197 21.76 37.25 -19.87
N SER A 198 20.99 38.32 -19.80
CA SER A 198 21.37 39.69 -20.13
C SER A 198 22.66 40.16 -19.41
N PRO A 199 22.88 39.88 -18.10
CA PRO A 199 24.10 40.27 -17.41
C PRO A 199 25.36 39.54 -17.94
N LEU A 200 25.20 38.29 -18.38
CA LEU A 200 26.28 37.48 -18.90
C LEU A 200 26.73 37.97 -20.28
N PHE A 201 25.77 38.29 -21.15
CA PHE A 201 26.08 38.85 -22.48
C PHE A 201 26.70 40.21 -22.43
N ARG A 202 26.24 41.11 -21.57
CA ARG A 202 26.91 42.44 -21.35
C ARG A 202 28.35 42.29 -20.91
N ARG A 203 28.65 41.26 -20.12
CA ARG A 203 30.02 41.00 -19.68
C ARG A 203 30.91 40.46 -20.80
N ILE A 204 30.37 39.63 -21.68
CA ILE A 204 31.08 39.12 -22.86
C ILE A 204 31.34 40.23 -23.87
N GLU A 205 30.36 41.09 -24.16
CA GLU A 205 30.53 42.26 -25.02
C GLU A 205 31.59 43.24 -24.49
N TYR A 206 31.55 43.50 -23.19
CA TYR A 206 32.56 44.37 -22.56
C TYR A 206 34.00 43.79 -22.66
N GLN A 207 34.15 42.49 -22.46
CA GLN A 207 35.44 41.81 -22.59
C GLN A 207 35.93 41.81 -24.04
N ARG A 208 35.05 41.60 -25.01
CA ARG A 208 35.39 41.63 -26.43
C ARG A 208 35.86 43.04 -26.87
N ALA A 209 35.10 44.07 -26.50
CA ALA A 209 35.49 45.46 -26.77
C ALA A 209 36.86 45.85 -26.15
N THR A 210 37.15 45.29 -24.95
CA THR A 210 38.44 45.54 -24.29
C THR A 210 39.57 44.84 -25.00
N ILE A 211 39.37 43.65 -25.55
CA ILE A 211 40.38 42.88 -26.30
C ILE A 211 40.65 43.57 -27.68
N GLU A 212 39.60 44.00 -28.36
CA GLU A 212 39.74 44.73 -29.63
C GLU A 212 40.56 46.05 -29.46
N HIS A 213 40.29 46.76 -28.36
CA HIS A 213 41.03 47.98 -28.05
C HIS A 213 42.53 47.77 -27.62
N GLN A 214 42.90 46.57 -27.23
CA GLN A 214 44.26 46.19 -26.87
C GLN A 214 45.12 45.73 -28.09
N LEU A 215 44.45 45.43 -29.20
CA LEU A 215 45.08 44.94 -30.44
C LEU A 215 45.28 46.01 -31.48
N GLU A 216 44.74 47.22 -31.27
CA GLU A 216 45.07 48.45 -32.01
C GLU A 216 46.24 49.20 -31.33
#